data_eddd62c31868fa87161e35e8af8a0584
#
_entry.id   eddd62c31868fa87161e35e8af8a0584
#
_cell.length_a   1.000
_cell.length_b   1.000
_cell.length_c   1.000
_cell.angle_alpha   90.00
_cell.angle_beta   90.00
_cell.angle_gamma   90.00
#
_symmetry.space_group_name_H-M   'P 1'
#
loop_
_entity.id
_entity.type
_entity.pdbx_description
1 polymer ?
#
loop_
_entity_poly.entity_id
_entity_poly.type
_entity_poly.pdbx_seq_one_letter_code
_entity_poly.pdbx_strand_id
1 'polypeptide(L)'
;MEKNKNKHEFTVEIKGKEWKDACDKAFKKRNKDAKISGFRPGKAPYDVYVKHYGEASLFFDAADSLLQIAYSEMLKNEKVIPVVEPKVDIKDINKDGIIYLFTVITKPEVNIKKYKSLGVKEEKVKVTKEEIKEEQDKLLDKYKELVLRDGKVENGNVVTIDFEGFKDGVAFEGGKGENYSLEIWSQTFIPGF
;
A
#
# COMPACT_ATOMS: atom_id res chain seq x y z
N MET A 1 7.22 11.91 23.29
CA MET A 1 6.33 11.63 22.14
C MET A 1 5.82 12.97 21.62
N GLU A 2 6.28 13.41 20.48
CA GLU A 2 5.76 14.63 19.85
C GLU A 2 4.28 14.42 19.52
N LYS A 3 3.41 15.26 20.10
CA LYS A 3 2.01 15.31 19.70
C LYS A 3 1.98 15.68 18.22
N ASN A 4 1.51 14.76 17.39
CA ASN A 4 1.39 14.95 15.95
C ASN A 4 0.39 16.10 15.71
N LYS A 5 0.91 17.31 15.45
CA LYS A 5 0.11 18.55 15.32
C LYS A 5 -0.98 18.48 14.25
N ASN A 6 -0.87 17.50 13.37
CA ASN A 6 -1.79 17.32 12.24
C ASN A 6 -2.84 16.22 12.48
N LYS A 7 -2.85 15.63 13.68
CA LYS A 7 -3.86 14.65 14.09
C LYS A 7 -4.94 15.36 14.90
N HIS A 8 -6.15 15.33 14.41
CA HIS A 8 -7.33 15.93 15.04
C HIS A 8 -8.34 14.85 15.39
N GLU A 9 -8.99 14.99 16.53
CA GLU A 9 -10.02 14.07 17.00
C GLU A 9 -11.34 14.85 17.12
N PHE A 10 -12.35 14.40 16.39
CA PHE A 10 -13.67 14.99 16.36
C PHE A 10 -14.70 14.00 16.90
N THR A 11 -15.58 14.48 17.76
CA THR A 11 -16.67 13.67 18.29
C THR A 11 -17.97 14.15 17.67
N VAL A 12 -18.70 13.22 17.03
CA VAL A 12 -19.99 13.47 16.41
C VAL A 12 -21.04 12.63 17.10
N GLU A 13 -22.08 13.28 17.57
CA GLU A 13 -23.18 12.64 18.26
C GLU A 13 -24.45 12.71 17.41
N ILE A 14 -25.11 11.58 17.20
CA ILE A 14 -26.41 11.49 16.51
C ILE A 14 -27.44 10.94 17.47
N LYS A 15 -28.50 11.71 17.70
CA LYS A 15 -29.58 11.40 18.64
C LYS A 15 -30.96 11.66 18.06
N GLY A 16 -31.96 11.22 18.79
CA GLY A 16 -33.36 11.55 18.55
C GLY A 16 -33.93 10.91 17.30
N LYS A 17 -34.60 11.71 16.46
CA LYS A 17 -35.36 11.20 15.31
C LYS A 17 -34.48 10.52 14.28
N GLU A 18 -33.35 11.10 13.96
CA GLU A 18 -32.42 10.57 12.94
C GLU A 18 -31.89 9.18 13.31
N TRP A 19 -31.49 9.01 14.56
CA TRP A 19 -31.09 7.71 15.10
C TRP A 19 -32.20 6.68 15.07
N LYS A 20 -33.40 7.04 15.51
CA LYS A 20 -34.56 6.16 15.49
C LYS A 20 -34.94 5.71 14.09
N ASP A 21 -34.97 6.65 13.14
CA ASP A 21 -35.26 6.36 11.72
C ASP A 21 -34.23 5.38 11.12
N ALA A 22 -32.95 5.51 11.50
CA ALA A 22 -31.89 4.60 11.07
C ALA A 22 -32.08 3.18 11.68
N CYS A 23 -32.39 3.11 12.97
CA CYS A 23 -32.68 1.83 13.65
C CYS A 23 -33.92 1.15 13.04
N ASP A 24 -34.97 1.91 12.73
CA ASP A 24 -36.18 1.37 12.08
C ASP A 24 -35.90 0.84 10.67
N LYS A 25 -35.03 1.52 9.91
CA LYS A 25 -34.58 1.04 8.60
C LYS A 25 -33.77 -0.25 8.72
N ALA A 26 -32.84 -0.29 9.68
CA ALA A 26 -32.03 -1.48 9.97
C ALA A 26 -32.91 -2.67 10.35
N PHE A 27 -33.89 -2.45 11.25
CA PHE A 27 -34.89 -3.49 11.62
C PHE A 27 -35.67 -3.97 10.41
N LYS A 28 -36.23 -3.07 9.58
CA LYS A 28 -37.00 -3.45 8.38
C LYS A 28 -36.17 -4.27 7.41
N LYS A 29 -34.88 -3.93 7.26
CA LYS A 29 -33.96 -4.67 6.40
C LYS A 29 -33.70 -6.07 6.92
N ARG A 30 -33.31 -6.21 8.19
CA ARG A 30 -32.99 -7.50 8.80
C ARG A 30 -34.23 -8.39 9.00
N ASN A 31 -35.35 -7.78 9.33
CA ASN A 31 -36.59 -8.54 9.55
C ASN A 31 -37.08 -9.29 8.29
N LYS A 32 -36.76 -8.79 7.09
CA LYS A 32 -37.13 -9.48 5.82
C LYS A 32 -36.61 -10.90 5.74
N ASP A 33 -35.38 -11.11 6.25
CA ASP A 33 -34.71 -12.41 6.18
C ASP A 33 -34.72 -13.17 7.52
N ALA A 34 -35.32 -12.57 8.55
CA ALA A 34 -35.41 -13.15 9.89
C ALA A 34 -36.32 -14.38 9.91
N LYS A 35 -35.80 -15.49 10.45
CA LYS A 35 -36.53 -16.73 10.65
C LYS A 35 -36.88 -16.84 12.13
N ILE A 36 -38.10 -16.45 12.49
CA ILE A 36 -38.61 -16.51 13.86
C ILE A 36 -39.80 -17.46 13.89
N SER A 37 -39.75 -18.44 14.78
CA SER A 37 -40.82 -19.41 14.92
C SER A 37 -42.17 -18.72 15.21
N GLY A 38 -43.22 -19.10 14.48
CA GLY A 38 -44.54 -18.49 14.59
C GLY A 38 -44.80 -17.24 13.75
N PHE A 39 -43.78 -16.71 13.04
CA PHE A 39 -43.94 -15.55 12.19
C PHE A 39 -43.43 -15.79 10.76
N ARG A 40 -44.17 -15.26 9.78
CA ARG A 40 -43.66 -15.22 8.39
C ARG A 40 -42.50 -14.24 8.28
N PRO A 41 -41.44 -14.54 7.48
CA PRO A 41 -40.34 -13.62 7.23
C PRO A 41 -40.81 -12.21 6.91
N GLY A 42 -40.27 -11.21 7.56
CA GLY A 42 -40.61 -9.79 7.41
C GLY A 42 -41.86 -9.33 8.19
N LYS A 43 -42.52 -10.19 8.96
CA LYS A 43 -43.76 -9.88 9.70
C LYS A 43 -43.60 -9.98 11.22
N ALA A 44 -42.43 -10.28 11.74
CA ALA A 44 -42.20 -10.28 13.17
C ALA A 44 -42.26 -8.85 13.74
N PRO A 45 -42.97 -8.62 14.86
CA PRO A 45 -42.91 -7.35 15.59
C PRO A 45 -41.52 -7.08 16.14
N TYR A 46 -41.19 -5.79 16.35
CA TYR A 46 -39.89 -5.35 16.87
C TYR A 46 -39.50 -6.06 18.17
N ASP A 47 -40.41 -6.10 19.14
CA ASP A 47 -40.17 -6.70 20.47
C ASP A 47 -39.81 -8.20 20.37
N VAL A 48 -40.47 -8.92 19.45
CA VAL A 48 -40.24 -10.34 19.22
C VAL A 48 -38.88 -10.53 18.53
N TYR A 49 -38.57 -9.68 17.58
CA TYR A 49 -37.26 -9.69 16.90
C TYR A 49 -36.13 -9.46 17.90
N VAL A 50 -36.24 -8.41 18.74
CA VAL A 50 -35.23 -8.06 19.74
C VAL A 50 -35.06 -9.18 20.79
N LYS A 51 -36.13 -9.82 21.24
CA LYS A 51 -36.03 -10.98 22.15
C LYS A 51 -35.24 -12.15 21.53
N HIS A 52 -35.32 -12.32 20.21
CA HIS A 52 -34.70 -13.45 19.53
C HIS A 52 -33.26 -13.18 19.08
N TYR A 53 -32.97 -11.99 18.54
CA TYR A 53 -31.70 -11.64 17.93
C TYR A 53 -30.91 -10.57 18.69
N GLY A 54 -31.52 -9.89 19.65
CA GLY A 54 -30.93 -8.77 20.38
C GLY A 54 -31.03 -7.44 19.60
N GLU A 55 -30.88 -6.31 20.29
CA GLU A 55 -30.89 -4.97 19.69
C GLU A 55 -29.54 -4.56 19.12
N ALA A 56 -28.45 -5.09 19.67
CA ALA A 56 -27.09 -4.65 19.32
C ALA A 56 -26.80 -4.72 17.82
N SER A 57 -27.28 -5.77 17.14
CA SER A 57 -27.09 -5.92 15.71
C SER A 57 -27.79 -4.84 14.88
N LEU A 58 -28.94 -4.35 15.37
CA LEU A 58 -29.68 -3.25 14.72
C LEU A 58 -28.95 -1.92 14.89
N PHE A 59 -28.36 -1.71 16.06
CA PHE A 59 -27.59 -0.49 16.35
C PHE A 59 -26.33 -0.41 15.49
N PHE A 60 -25.63 -1.50 15.28
CA PHE A 60 -24.47 -1.52 14.39
C PHE A 60 -24.84 -1.25 12.93
N ASP A 61 -25.92 -1.85 12.42
CA ASP A 61 -26.38 -1.57 11.05
C ASP A 61 -26.87 -0.12 10.89
N ALA A 62 -27.53 0.44 11.90
CA ALA A 62 -27.93 1.84 11.92
C ALA A 62 -26.70 2.76 11.92
N ALA A 63 -25.70 2.41 12.74
CA ALA A 63 -24.41 3.10 12.79
C ALA A 63 -23.74 3.12 11.42
N ASP A 64 -23.56 1.97 10.77
CA ASP A 64 -22.97 1.90 9.44
C ASP A 64 -23.71 2.79 8.43
N SER A 65 -25.03 2.81 8.48
CA SER A 65 -25.84 3.63 7.55
C SER A 65 -25.67 5.13 7.74
N LEU A 66 -25.36 5.59 8.95
CA LEU A 66 -25.20 7.00 9.31
C LEU A 66 -23.76 7.48 9.25
N LEU A 67 -22.78 6.56 9.25
CA LEU A 67 -21.37 6.88 9.31
C LEU A 67 -20.90 7.86 8.24
N GLN A 68 -21.27 7.62 6.99
CA GLN A 68 -20.87 8.46 5.87
C GLN A 68 -21.48 9.86 5.93
N ILE A 69 -22.72 9.95 6.41
CA ILE A 69 -23.43 11.23 6.58
C ILE A 69 -22.74 12.03 7.70
N ALA A 70 -22.55 11.42 8.86
CA ALA A 70 -21.87 12.01 10.01
C ALA A 70 -20.47 12.52 9.67
N TYR A 71 -19.69 11.72 8.93
CA TYR A 71 -18.36 12.10 8.49
C TYR A 71 -18.39 13.31 7.53
N SER A 72 -19.28 13.28 6.54
CA SER A 72 -19.40 14.37 5.57
C SER A 72 -19.83 15.70 6.21
N GLU A 73 -20.74 15.64 7.17
CA GLU A 73 -21.19 16.82 7.92
C GLU A 73 -20.08 17.36 8.83
N MET A 74 -19.36 16.48 9.52
CA MET A 74 -18.20 16.86 10.32
C MET A 74 -17.15 17.60 9.50
N LEU A 75 -16.77 17.07 8.32
CA LEU A 75 -15.79 17.72 7.44
C LEU A 75 -16.24 19.10 6.98
N LYS A 76 -17.55 19.29 6.68
CA LYS A 76 -18.10 20.58 6.29
C LYS A 76 -18.08 21.60 7.43
N ASN A 77 -18.47 21.17 8.63
CA ASN A 77 -18.56 22.02 9.80
C ASN A 77 -17.17 22.46 10.26
N GLU A 78 -16.22 21.54 10.34
CA GLU A 78 -14.87 21.80 10.81
C GLU A 78 -13.94 22.36 9.71
N LYS A 79 -14.40 22.38 8.45
CA LYS A 79 -13.62 22.84 7.27
C LYS A 79 -12.26 22.17 7.13
N VAL A 80 -12.20 20.89 7.45
CA VAL A 80 -10.97 20.09 7.47
C VAL A 80 -10.86 19.26 6.21
N ILE A 81 -9.64 19.19 5.64
CA ILE A 81 -9.34 18.37 4.47
C ILE A 81 -8.43 17.22 4.91
N PRO A 82 -8.94 15.98 4.96
CA PRO A 82 -8.14 14.83 5.29
C PRO A 82 -7.16 14.49 4.16
N VAL A 83 -5.98 13.98 4.51
CA VAL A 83 -4.98 13.50 3.54
C VAL A 83 -4.91 11.97 3.46
N VAL A 84 -5.52 11.30 4.45
CA VAL A 84 -5.66 9.83 4.52
C VAL A 84 -7.06 9.49 5.01
N GLU A 85 -7.48 8.24 4.84
CA GLU A 85 -8.72 7.74 5.39
C GLU A 85 -8.78 7.95 6.91
N PRO A 86 -9.91 8.42 7.45
CA PRO A 86 -10.05 8.64 8.89
C PRO A 86 -10.14 7.32 9.63
N LYS A 87 -9.58 7.28 10.84
CA LYS A 87 -9.90 6.22 11.78
C LYS A 87 -11.20 6.56 12.47
N VAL A 88 -12.13 5.60 12.51
CA VAL A 88 -13.44 5.74 13.15
C VAL A 88 -13.53 4.78 14.32
N ASP A 89 -13.84 5.32 15.47
CA ASP A 89 -14.16 4.55 16.68
C ASP A 89 -15.56 4.94 17.17
N ILE A 90 -16.28 3.99 17.75
CA ILE A 90 -17.57 4.26 18.41
C ILE A 90 -17.29 4.37 19.90
N LYS A 91 -17.57 5.56 20.47
CA LYS A 91 -17.42 5.80 21.91
C LYS A 91 -18.56 5.23 22.71
N ASP A 92 -19.77 5.42 22.21
CA ASP A 92 -20.99 4.93 22.85
C ASP A 92 -22.06 4.66 21.79
N ILE A 93 -22.86 3.63 22.01
CA ILE A 93 -24.00 3.24 21.18
C ILE A 93 -25.09 2.66 22.06
N ASN A 94 -26.25 3.29 22.03
CA ASN A 94 -27.40 2.90 22.84
C ASN A 94 -28.73 3.23 22.16
N LYS A 95 -29.86 3.06 22.88
CA LYS A 95 -31.19 3.34 22.34
C LYS A 95 -31.45 4.81 21.99
N ASP A 96 -30.75 5.71 22.65
CA ASP A 96 -30.95 7.15 22.53
C ASP A 96 -30.10 7.77 21.42
N GLY A 97 -28.97 7.11 21.05
CA GLY A 97 -28.09 7.62 20.03
C GLY A 97 -26.78 6.87 19.90
N ILE A 98 -25.90 7.46 19.08
CA ILE A 98 -24.55 6.99 18.85
C ILE A 98 -23.55 8.15 18.92
N ILE A 99 -22.35 7.88 19.41
CA ILE A 99 -21.24 8.83 19.49
C ILE A 99 -20.05 8.25 18.71
N TYR A 100 -19.74 8.85 17.57
CA TYR A 100 -18.54 8.53 16.80
C TYR A 100 -17.36 9.36 17.27
N LEU A 101 -16.18 8.78 17.18
CA LEU A 101 -14.89 9.45 17.31
C LEU A 101 -14.12 9.32 15.99
N PHE A 102 -14.03 10.42 15.26
CA PHE A 102 -13.24 10.49 14.04
C PHE A 102 -11.84 11.00 14.35
N THR A 103 -10.82 10.20 13.99
CA THR A 103 -9.43 10.63 14.02
C THR A 103 -9.00 10.97 12.60
N VAL A 104 -8.75 12.25 12.35
CA VAL A 104 -8.43 12.79 11.02
C VAL A 104 -7.00 13.32 11.00
N ILE A 105 -6.26 13.00 9.94
CA ILE A 105 -4.92 13.55 9.71
C ILE A 105 -5.02 14.57 8.57
N THR A 106 -4.57 15.78 8.86
CA THR A 106 -4.58 16.90 7.92
C THR A 106 -3.19 17.16 7.35
N LYS A 107 -3.16 17.91 6.25
CA LYS A 107 -1.91 18.41 5.68
C LYS A 107 -1.18 19.31 6.70
N PRO A 108 0.13 19.13 6.89
CA PRO A 108 0.90 20.01 7.76
C PRO A 108 0.98 21.43 7.21
N GLU A 109 0.89 22.41 8.10
CA GLU A 109 1.22 23.79 7.75
C GLU A 109 2.74 23.94 7.61
N VAL A 110 3.17 24.28 6.39
CA VAL A 110 4.58 24.52 6.10
C VAL A 110 4.88 26.01 6.13
N ASN A 111 5.67 26.43 7.10
CA ASN A 111 6.12 27.81 7.21
C ASN A 111 7.59 27.91 6.75
N ILE A 112 7.80 28.41 5.56
CA ILE A 112 9.14 28.56 4.97
C ILE A 112 9.71 29.90 5.44
N LYS A 113 10.65 29.85 6.36
CA LYS A 113 11.27 31.07 6.93
C LYS A 113 12.26 31.73 5.98
N LYS A 114 13.13 30.97 5.31
CA LYS A 114 14.14 31.45 4.36
C LYS A 114 14.29 30.47 3.21
N TYR A 115 14.04 30.91 2.01
CA TYR A 115 14.17 30.10 0.78
C TYR A 115 14.96 30.77 -0.34
N LYS A 116 15.37 32.03 -0.12
CA LYS A 116 16.24 32.79 -1.03
C LYS A 116 17.60 33.02 -0.37
N SER A 117 18.63 33.12 -1.17
CA SER A 117 20.00 33.39 -0.70
C SER A 117 20.48 32.39 0.37
N LEU A 118 20.30 31.09 0.10
CA LEU A 118 20.69 30.02 1.01
C LEU A 118 22.19 29.83 1.12
N GLY A 119 23.00 30.51 0.28
CA GLY A 119 24.45 30.37 0.26
C GLY A 119 24.95 29.06 -0.36
N VAL A 120 24.08 28.30 -0.99
CA VAL A 120 24.46 27.09 -1.72
C VAL A 120 25.24 27.54 -2.97
N LYS A 121 26.48 27.07 -3.10
CA LYS A 121 27.27 27.28 -4.29
C LYS A 121 27.03 26.17 -5.28
N GLU A 122 26.90 26.53 -6.54
CA GLU A 122 26.83 25.57 -7.62
C GLU A 122 28.13 24.77 -7.70
N GLU A 123 28.03 23.44 -7.65
CA GLU A 123 29.19 22.57 -7.87
C GLU A 123 29.57 22.60 -9.34
N LYS A 124 30.81 22.97 -9.63
CA LYS A 124 31.32 22.92 -10.99
C LYS A 124 31.60 21.49 -11.38
N VAL A 125 30.72 20.89 -12.15
CA VAL A 125 30.92 19.59 -12.74
C VAL A 125 32.04 19.70 -13.78
N LYS A 126 33.12 18.90 -13.61
CA LYS A 126 34.20 18.77 -14.60
C LYS A 126 34.15 17.35 -15.13
N VAL A 127 33.92 17.22 -16.39
CA VAL A 127 33.99 15.93 -17.07
C VAL A 127 35.48 15.65 -17.35
N THR A 128 35.95 14.48 -16.92
CA THR A 128 37.33 14.04 -17.14
C THR A 128 37.47 13.38 -18.51
N LYS A 129 38.71 13.27 -18.98
CA LYS A 129 39.01 12.59 -20.24
C LYS A 129 38.72 11.08 -20.14
N GLU A 130 38.91 10.54 -18.94
CA GLU A 130 38.64 9.15 -18.60
C GLU A 130 37.18 8.84 -18.72
N GLU A 131 36.29 9.68 -18.15
CA GLU A 131 34.84 9.52 -18.27
C GLU A 131 34.33 9.59 -19.71
N ILE A 132 34.92 10.51 -20.51
CA ILE A 132 34.60 10.60 -21.95
C ILE A 132 34.99 9.31 -22.67
N LYS A 133 36.16 8.76 -22.36
CA LYS A 133 36.63 7.53 -22.97
C LYS A 133 35.76 6.33 -22.59
N GLU A 134 35.40 6.21 -21.33
CA GLU A 134 34.48 5.13 -20.87
C GLU A 134 33.15 5.18 -21.61
N GLU A 135 32.58 6.37 -21.80
CA GLU A 135 31.32 6.50 -22.55
C GLU A 135 31.51 6.22 -24.05
N GLN A 136 32.66 6.59 -24.62
CA GLN A 136 32.98 6.19 -26.01
C GLN A 136 33.10 4.67 -26.14
N ASP A 137 33.78 4.02 -25.21
CA ASP A 137 33.94 2.56 -25.22
C ASP A 137 32.60 1.85 -25.07
N LYS A 138 31.72 2.32 -24.19
CA LYS A 138 30.33 1.81 -24.06
C LYS A 138 29.51 1.96 -25.35
N LEU A 139 29.74 3.06 -26.10
CA LEU A 139 29.06 3.24 -27.38
C LEU A 139 29.61 2.27 -28.43
N LEU A 140 30.93 2.07 -28.46
CA LEU A 140 31.57 1.12 -29.38
C LEU A 140 31.15 -0.31 -29.10
N ASP A 141 30.95 -0.67 -27.85
CA ASP A 141 30.48 -2.00 -27.44
C ASP A 141 29.13 -2.41 -28.08
N LYS A 142 28.26 -1.42 -28.37
CA LYS A 142 26.98 -1.68 -29.05
C LYS A 142 27.15 -2.09 -30.52
N TYR A 143 28.28 -1.80 -31.12
CA TYR A 143 28.58 -2.09 -32.53
C TYR A 143 29.65 -3.16 -32.69
N LYS A 144 30.05 -3.85 -31.59
CA LYS A 144 30.96 -4.98 -31.66
C LYS A 144 30.34 -6.14 -32.43
N GLU A 145 31.09 -6.69 -33.36
CA GLU A 145 30.76 -7.92 -34.07
C GLU A 145 31.69 -9.04 -33.63
N LEU A 146 31.14 -10.23 -33.43
CA LEU A 146 31.93 -11.42 -33.13
C LEU A 146 32.50 -12.01 -34.43
N VAL A 147 33.80 -12.02 -34.54
CA VAL A 147 34.52 -12.62 -35.69
C VAL A 147 35.17 -13.91 -35.23
N LEU A 148 34.95 -14.98 -35.99
CA LEU A 148 35.58 -16.28 -35.71
C LEU A 148 37.10 -16.15 -35.82
N ARG A 149 37.83 -16.62 -34.78
CA ARG A 149 39.25 -16.57 -34.70
C ARG A 149 39.80 -17.98 -34.43
N ASP A 150 40.75 -18.42 -35.24
CA ASP A 150 41.51 -19.64 -35.00
C ASP A 150 42.73 -19.33 -34.11
N GLY A 151 43.00 -20.20 -33.13
CA GLY A 151 44.17 -20.09 -32.28
C GLY A 151 43.88 -20.27 -30.79
N LYS A 152 44.81 -19.83 -29.96
CA LYS A 152 44.65 -19.91 -28.49
C LYS A 152 43.66 -18.85 -28.02
N VAL A 153 42.88 -19.22 -27.00
CA VAL A 153 41.95 -18.29 -26.33
C VAL A 153 42.72 -17.28 -25.54
N GLU A 154 42.34 -16.01 -25.68
CA GLU A 154 42.89 -14.85 -24.97
C GLU A 154 41.81 -14.13 -24.19
N ASN A 155 42.21 -13.32 -23.21
CA ASN A 155 41.26 -12.48 -22.45
C ASN A 155 40.45 -11.57 -23.38
N GLY A 156 39.16 -11.49 -23.14
CA GLY A 156 38.19 -10.75 -23.96
C GLY A 156 37.67 -11.52 -25.18
N ASN A 157 38.14 -12.78 -25.41
CA ASN A 157 37.52 -13.62 -26.41
C ASN A 157 36.21 -14.24 -25.89
N VAL A 158 35.25 -14.35 -26.76
CA VAL A 158 34.00 -15.04 -26.48
C VAL A 158 34.13 -16.49 -26.93
N VAL A 159 33.95 -17.43 -26.02
CA VAL A 159 34.02 -18.88 -26.27
C VAL A 159 32.65 -19.52 -26.03
N THR A 160 32.38 -20.55 -26.80
CA THR A 160 31.21 -21.41 -26.53
C THR A 160 31.72 -22.67 -25.86
N ILE A 161 31.26 -22.90 -24.63
CA ILE A 161 31.71 -24.04 -23.80
C ILE A 161 30.56 -24.92 -23.37
N ASP A 162 30.86 -26.17 -23.16
CA ASP A 162 30.05 -27.08 -22.37
C ASP A 162 30.75 -27.31 -21.05
N PHE A 163 30.01 -27.27 -19.96
CA PHE A 163 30.56 -27.49 -18.64
C PHE A 163 29.67 -28.39 -17.78
N GLU A 164 30.29 -29.12 -16.87
CA GLU A 164 29.60 -29.92 -15.86
C GLU A 164 30.34 -29.79 -14.53
N GLY A 165 29.58 -29.34 -13.51
CA GLY A 165 30.11 -29.14 -12.17
C GLY A 165 29.95 -30.40 -11.30
N PHE A 166 31.02 -30.77 -10.59
CA PHE A 166 31.01 -31.84 -9.62
C PHE A 166 31.36 -31.33 -8.24
N LYS A 167 30.65 -31.80 -7.22
CA LYS A 167 30.98 -31.59 -5.82
C LYS A 167 31.19 -32.96 -5.18
N ASP A 168 32.37 -33.14 -4.58
CA ASP A 168 32.75 -34.41 -3.97
C ASP A 168 32.62 -35.63 -4.92
N GLY A 169 32.84 -35.41 -6.22
CA GLY A 169 32.77 -36.44 -7.26
C GLY A 169 31.34 -36.77 -7.75
N VAL A 170 30.34 -36.02 -7.29
CA VAL A 170 28.95 -36.20 -7.73
C VAL A 170 28.51 -34.94 -8.48
N ALA A 171 27.93 -35.11 -9.67
CA ALA A 171 27.33 -34.02 -10.44
C ALA A 171 26.15 -33.46 -9.67
N PHE A 172 26.03 -32.12 -9.59
CA PHE A 172 24.92 -31.45 -8.90
C PHE A 172 23.95 -30.82 -9.89
N GLU A 173 22.69 -30.76 -9.49
CA GLU A 173 21.61 -30.16 -10.30
C GLU A 173 21.88 -28.67 -10.52
N GLY A 174 21.81 -28.21 -11.80
CA GLY A 174 22.14 -26.84 -12.18
C GLY A 174 23.63 -26.60 -12.49
N GLY A 175 24.50 -27.59 -12.28
CA GLY A 175 25.93 -27.50 -12.57
C GLY A 175 26.33 -27.83 -14.01
N LYS A 176 25.35 -28.17 -14.88
CA LYS A 176 25.62 -28.54 -16.27
C LYS A 176 25.05 -27.49 -17.22
N GLY A 177 25.86 -27.09 -18.21
CA GLY A 177 25.41 -26.22 -19.30
C GLY A 177 26.05 -26.64 -20.61
N GLU A 178 25.29 -26.54 -21.69
CA GLU A 178 25.76 -26.85 -23.06
C GLU A 178 25.58 -25.59 -23.93
N ASN A 179 26.52 -25.37 -24.86
CA ASN A 179 26.56 -24.21 -25.77
C ASN A 179 26.52 -22.85 -25.01
N TYR A 180 27.17 -22.77 -23.85
CA TYR A 180 27.19 -21.55 -23.05
C TYR A 180 28.22 -20.57 -23.61
N SER A 181 27.77 -19.37 -23.96
CA SER A 181 28.66 -18.31 -24.46
C SER A 181 29.26 -17.56 -23.26
N LEU A 182 30.57 -17.57 -23.17
CA LEU A 182 31.35 -16.98 -22.10
C LEU A 182 32.44 -16.08 -22.66
N GLU A 183 32.46 -14.82 -22.22
CA GLU A 183 33.59 -13.92 -22.45
C GLU A 183 34.64 -14.19 -21.38
N ILE A 184 35.83 -14.58 -21.82
CA ILE A 184 36.95 -14.92 -20.96
C ILE A 184 37.40 -13.69 -20.19
N TRP A 185 37.58 -13.85 -18.88
CA TRP A 185 37.94 -12.81 -17.93
C TRP A 185 36.83 -11.80 -17.61
N SER A 186 35.61 -12.03 -18.03
CA SER A 186 34.47 -11.16 -17.73
C SER A 186 34.02 -11.19 -16.26
N GLN A 187 34.55 -12.11 -15.45
CA GLN A 187 34.14 -12.36 -14.06
C GLN A 187 32.66 -12.74 -13.89
N THR A 188 31.99 -13.12 -14.98
CA THR A 188 30.59 -13.56 -14.96
C THR A 188 30.42 -15.04 -14.70
N PHE A 189 31.54 -15.78 -14.64
CA PHE A 189 31.57 -17.22 -14.34
C PHE A 189 32.21 -17.49 -12.97
N ILE A 190 32.46 -18.79 -12.65
CA ILE A 190 33.02 -19.16 -11.35
C ILE A 190 34.42 -18.54 -11.13
N PRO A 191 34.73 -18.11 -9.88
CA PRO A 191 36.09 -17.59 -9.60
C PRO A 191 37.18 -18.57 -9.92
N GLY A 192 38.19 -18.12 -10.68
CA GLY A 192 39.36 -18.93 -11.06
C GLY A 192 39.25 -19.67 -12.39
N PHE A 193 38.19 -19.42 -13.14
CA PHE A 193 38.01 -19.93 -14.49
C PHE A 193 38.74 -19.06 -15.52
#